data_5e5f52094b1e9b6d4a591cbe13b6a446
#
_entry.id   5e5f52094b1e9b6d4a591cbe13b6a446
#
_cell.length_a   1.000
_cell.length_b   1.000
_cell.length_c   1.000
_cell.angle_alpha   90.00
_cell.angle_beta   90.00
_cell.angle_gamma   90.00
#
_symmetry.space_group_name_H-M   'P 1'
#
loop_
_entity.id
_entity.type
_entity.pdbx_description
1 polymer ?
#
loop_
_entity_poly.entity_id
_entity_poly.type
_entity_poly.pdbx_seq_one_letter_code
_entity_poly.pdbx_strand_id
1 'polypeptide(L)'
;MNLAGCLDALNALDYPADLLDVIVVDNAPSDSSTRTLVARYPRVRYTVEPRPGLDWARNRAIREARGAILAFTDDDVVADAGWVKAIAGAFEDEPHAMCVTGLVVPDEIDTPAQALFEAYGGFGRGFERRVYRVAPGESAGRKYGGTGRFGTGANMAFRREFFHREGKFDPALDVGTPTNGGGDLEMFFRVLRSGAALVYEPAAMVRHRHRRDYAALRTQIANNGIGFFSYLVRTAQTYPAERAAMVRLGVWWLWWWHLRRLARSIVRPRAFPRDLVLAELRGSFTGLRRYSASRRSAADVARRFEAQPS
;
A
#
# COMPACT_ATOMS: atom_id res chain seq x y z
N MET A 1 13.13 -16.07 -0.67
CA MET A 1 12.72 -15.14 -1.75
C MET A 1 11.44 -15.71 -2.37
N ASN A 2 10.36 -14.98 -2.35
CA ASN A 2 9.05 -15.49 -2.76
C ASN A 2 8.61 -15.10 -4.16
N LEU A 3 9.40 -14.33 -4.88
CA LEU A 3 9.05 -13.90 -6.23
C LEU A 3 8.67 -15.08 -7.15
N ALA A 4 9.33 -16.24 -7.03
CA ALA A 4 8.96 -17.43 -7.81
C ALA A 4 7.52 -17.86 -7.52
N GLY A 5 7.12 -18.00 -6.25
CA GLY A 5 5.75 -18.36 -5.86
C GLY A 5 4.72 -17.32 -6.29
N CYS A 6 5.07 -16.02 -6.25
CA CYS A 6 4.23 -14.95 -6.78
C CYS A 6 4.04 -15.11 -8.30
N LEU A 7 5.11 -15.35 -9.06
CA LEU A 7 5.04 -15.54 -10.51
C LEU A 7 4.31 -16.83 -10.91
N ASP A 8 4.47 -17.92 -10.15
CA ASP A 8 3.72 -19.16 -10.35
C ASP A 8 2.22 -18.92 -10.18
N ALA A 9 1.81 -18.19 -9.13
CA ALA A 9 0.41 -17.82 -8.90
C ALA A 9 -0.14 -16.92 -10.01
N LEU A 10 0.64 -15.93 -10.48
CA LEU A 10 0.23 -15.05 -11.58
C LEU A 10 0.13 -15.81 -12.92
N ASN A 11 0.95 -16.83 -13.13
CA ASN A 11 0.88 -17.69 -14.31
C ASN A 11 -0.33 -18.66 -14.29
N ALA A 12 -0.88 -18.93 -13.11
CA ALA A 12 -2.03 -19.80 -12.87
C ALA A 12 -3.38 -19.07 -12.77
N LEU A 13 -3.42 -17.76 -13.06
CA LEU A 13 -4.65 -16.97 -13.00
C LEU A 13 -5.72 -17.49 -13.98
N ASP A 14 -6.97 -17.58 -13.52
CA ASP A 14 -8.16 -17.85 -14.35
C ASP A 14 -8.60 -16.57 -15.08
N TYR A 15 -7.76 -16.16 -16.05
CA TYR A 15 -8.02 -14.98 -16.89
C TYR A 15 -7.34 -15.16 -18.25
N PRO A 16 -7.92 -14.66 -19.37
CA PRO A 16 -7.31 -14.78 -20.69
C PRO A 16 -5.89 -14.20 -20.71
N ALA A 17 -4.92 -15.04 -21.06
CA ALA A 17 -3.50 -14.69 -20.95
C ALA A 17 -3.05 -13.59 -21.92
N ASP A 18 -3.75 -13.43 -23.03
CA ASP A 18 -3.55 -12.35 -24.03
C ASP A 18 -4.04 -10.98 -23.52
N LEU A 19 -4.90 -10.96 -22.51
CA LEU A 19 -5.35 -9.74 -21.82
C LEU A 19 -4.49 -9.37 -20.61
N LEU A 20 -3.48 -10.18 -20.28
CA LEU A 20 -2.56 -9.95 -19.15
C LEU A 20 -1.21 -9.42 -19.62
N ASP A 21 -0.77 -8.31 -19.04
CA ASP A 21 0.57 -7.73 -19.18
C ASP A 21 1.28 -7.76 -17.83
N VAL A 22 1.93 -8.88 -17.50
CA VAL A 22 2.64 -9.05 -16.22
C VAL A 22 4.03 -8.42 -16.32
N ILE A 23 4.34 -7.50 -15.41
CA ILE A 23 5.60 -6.75 -15.37
C ILE A 23 6.26 -6.92 -14.02
N VAL A 24 7.49 -7.39 -13.99
CA VAL A 24 8.38 -7.32 -12.83
C VAL A 24 9.26 -6.08 -12.98
N VAL A 25 9.15 -5.17 -12.01
CA VAL A 25 10.05 -4.02 -11.90
C VAL A 25 11.09 -4.31 -10.83
N ASP A 26 12.30 -4.56 -11.25
CA ASP A 26 13.44 -4.82 -10.38
C ASP A 26 14.00 -3.48 -9.86
N ASN A 27 13.84 -3.24 -8.57
CA ASN A 27 14.14 -1.94 -7.96
C ASN A 27 15.55 -1.90 -7.39
N ALA A 28 16.39 -1.05 -7.95
CA ALA A 28 17.79 -0.86 -7.56
C ALA A 28 18.53 -2.20 -7.38
N PRO A 29 18.53 -3.08 -8.41
CA PRO A 29 19.09 -4.42 -8.30
C PRO A 29 20.57 -4.39 -7.94
N SER A 30 20.98 -5.24 -6.99
CA SER A 30 22.39 -5.45 -6.63
C SER A 30 23.07 -6.54 -7.46
N ASP A 31 22.27 -7.41 -8.10
CA ASP A 31 22.74 -8.53 -8.91
C ASP A 31 21.72 -8.90 -10.02
N SER A 32 21.98 -9.99 -10.74
CA SER A 32 21.12 -10.45 -11.83
C SER A 32 20.12 -11.56 -11.43
N SER A 33 19.97 -11.86 -10.16
CA SER A 33 19.16 -12.99 -9.67
C SER A 33 17.69 -12.87 -10.08
N THR A 34 17.09 -11.68 -9.90
CA THR A 34 15.71 -11.39 -10.32
C THR A 34 15.55 -11.56 -11.83
N ARG A 35 16.46 -11.01 -12.63
CA ARG A 35 16.43 -11.15 -14.09
C ARG A 35 16.50 -12.63 -14.51
N THR A 36 17.39 -13.40 -13.89
CA THR A 36 17.57 -14.83 -14.17
C THR A 36 16.32 -15.64 -13.82
N LEU A 37 15.66 -15.28 -12.71
CA LEU A 37 14.40 -15.92 -12.31
C LEU A 37 13.29 -15.59 -13.32
N VAL A 38 13.08 -14.31 -13.64
CA VAL A 38 12.02 -13.86 -14.56
C VAL A 38 12.18 -14.45 -15.94
N ALA A 39 13.40 -14.70 -16.41
CA ALA A 39 13.65 -15.35 -17.70
C ALA A 39 13.02 -16.76 -17.84
N ARG A 40 12.63 -17.40 -16.74
CA ARG A 40 11.90 -18.69 -16.74
C ARG A 40 10.40 -18.53 -17.04
N TYR A 41 9.89 -17.29 -17.08
CA TYR A 41 8.48 -16.97 -17.29
C TYR A 41 8.31 -16.16 -18.59
N PRO A 42 8.13 -16.82 -19.76
CA PRO A 42 8.16 -16.16 -21.08
C PRO A 42 7.10 -15.06 -21.27
N ARG A 43 6.02 -15.08 -20.47
CA ARG A 43 4.94 -14.09 -20.52
C ARG A 43 5.15 -12.91 -19.58
N VAL A 44 6.23 -12.92 -18.78
CA VAL A 44 6.53 -11.87 -17.80
C VAL A 44 7.57 -10.91 -18.39
N ARG A 45 7.24 -9.66 -18.43
CA ARG A 45 8.17 -8.60 -18.83
C ARG A 45 9.03 -8.20 -17.65
N TYR A 46 10.31 -8.00 -17.89
CA TYR A 46 11.28 -7.53 -16.92
C TYR A 46 11.70 -6.10 -17.25
N THR A 47 11.71 -5.23 -16.27
CA THR A 47 12.27 -3.88 -16.38
C THR A 47 13.00 -3.49 -15.09
N VAL A 48 13.90 -2.52 -15.17
CA VAL A 48 14.68 -2.04 -14.02
C VAL A 48 14.28 -0.60 -13.68
N GLU A 49 14.08 -0.34 -12.40
CA GLU A 49 14.04 1.02 -11.86
C GLU A 49 15.29 1.23 -10.99
N PRO A 50 16.29 1.99 -11.45
CA PRO A 50 17.56 2.14 -10.73
C PRO A 50 17.44 2.99 -9.45
N ARG A 51 16.43 3.86 -9.33
CA ARG A 51 16.21 4.67 -8.12
C ARG A 51 15.63 3.80 -7.02
N PRO A 52 16.29 3.70 -5.85
CA PRO A 52 15.80 2.88 -4.76
C PRO A 52 14.49 3.42 -4.19
N GLY A 53 13.52 2.52 -3.99
CA GLY A 53 12.21 2.81 -3.39
C GLY A 53 11.05 2.19 -4.16
N LEU A 54 10.08 1.65 -3.42
CA LEU A 54 8.90 0.95 -3.95
C LEU A 54 8.04 1.85 -4.85
N ASP A 55 7.83 3.12 -4.45
CA ASP A 55 7.01 4.05 -5.23
C ASP A 55 7.73 4.52 -6.52
N TRP A 56 9.07 4.50 -6.56
CA TRP A 56 9.80 4.64 -7.83
C TRP A 56 9.53 3.46 -8.75
N ALA A 57 9.56 2.22 -8.22
CA ALA A 57 9.25 1.02 -8.99
C ALA A 57 7.78 1.02 -9.48
N ARG A 58 6.82 1.38 -8.62
CA ARG A 58 5.41 1.53 -9.01
C ARG A 58 5.23 2.58 -10.11
N ASN A 59 5.92 3.71 -10.00
CA ASN A 59 5.91 4.75 -11.01
C ASN A 59 6.56 4.30 -12.33
N ARG A 60 7.56 3.43 -12.28
CA ARG A 60 8.11 2.76 -13.47
C ARG A 60 7.08 1.82 -14.08
N ALA A 61 6.42 0.98 -13.28
CA ALA A 61 5.35 0.10 -13.74
C ALA A 61 4.23 0.87 -14.47
N ILE A 62 3.80 2.01 -13.92
CA ILE A 62 2.77 2.87 -14.55
C ILE A 62 3.21 3.34 -15.95
N ARG A 63 4.49 3.63 -16.16
CA ARG A 63 5.01 4.05 -17.48
C ARG A 63 5.07 2.90 -18.48
N GLU A 64 5.42 1.70 -18.00
CA GLU A 64 5.63 0.52 -18.83
C GLU A 64 4.34 -0.24 -19.16
N ALA A 65 3.34 -0.15 -18.29
CA ALA A 65 2.10 -0.92 -18.40
C ALA A 65 1.31 -0.57 -19.65
N ARG A 66 0.67 -1.59 -20.26
CA ARG A 66 -0.13 -1.46 -21.49
C ARG A 66 -1.64 -1.55 -21.23
N GLY A 67 -2.05 -2.21 -20.15
CA GLY A 67 -3.45 -2.42 -19.79
C GLY A 67 -4.21 -1.13 -19.41
N ALA A 68 -5.52 -1.11 -19.52
CA ALA A 68 -6.39 -0.04 -19.06
C ALA A 68 -6.52 -0.02 -17.52
N ILE A 69 -6.34 -1.18 -16.89
CA ILE A 69 -6.32 -1.38 -15.44
C ILE A 69 -4.90 -1.81 -15.05
N LEU A 70 -4.36 -1.20 -14.01
CA LEU A 70 -3.05 -1.50 -13.44
C LEU A 70 -3.26 -2.08 -12.05
N ALA A 71 -3.03 -3.38 -11.90
CA ALA A 71 -3.05 -4.08 -10.62
C ALA A 71 -1.64 -4.17 -10.04
N PHE A 72 -1.50 -3.85 -8.76
CA PHE A 72 -0.23 -3.89 -8.02
C PHE A 72 -0.30 -4.97 -6.94
N THR A 73 0.75 -5.74 -6.86
CA THR A 73 0.97 -6.71 -5.77
C THR A 73 2.45 -6.75 -5.40
N ASP A 74 2.77 -7.26 -4.23
CA ASP A 74 4.14 -7.38 -3.73
C ASP A 74 4.72 -8.76 -4.10
N ASP A 75 6.05 -8.91 -4.06
CA ASP A 75 6.77 -10.14 -4.44
C ASP A 75 6.67 -11.28 -3.41
N ASP A 76 6.13 -11.00 -2.23
CA ASP A 76 5.84 -11.95 -1.15
C ASP A 76 4.34 -12.30 -1.02
N VAL A 77 3.60 -12.09 -2.10
CA VAL A 77 2.17 -12.35 -2.21
C VAL A 77 1.90 -13.53 -3.14
N VAL A 78 0.88 -14.32 -2.81
CA VAL A 78 0.32 -15.38 -3.67
C VAL A 78 -1.11 -15.00 -4.02
N ALA A 79 -1.36 -14.67 -5.29
CA ALA A 79 -2.68 -14.30 -5.78
C ALA A 79 -3.59 -15.55 -5.90
N ASP A 80 -4.87 -15.39 -5.56
CA ASP A 80 -5.90 -16.39 -5.90
C ASP A 80 -6.12 -16.46 -7.41
N ALA A 81 -6.49 -17.63 -7.93
CA ALA A 81 -6.71 -17.82 -9.37
C ALA A 81 -7.77 -16.85 -9.94
N GLY A 82 -8.78 -16.48 -9.15
CA GLY A 82 -9.83 -15.54 -9.50
C GLY A 82 -9.49 -14.05 -9.30
N TRP A 83 -8.27 -13.72 -8.82
CA TRP A 83 -7.88 -12.37 -8.41
C TRP A 83 -8.14 -11.30 -9.46
N VAL A 84 -7.62 -11.47 -10.68
CA VAL A 84 -7.79 -10.49 -11.77
C VAL A 84 -9.22 -10.42 -12.26
N LYS A 85 -9.91 -11.57 -12.31
CA LYS A 85 -11.32 -11.66 -12.71
C LYS A 85 -12.22 -10.86 -11.75
N ALA A 86 -11.97 -10.97 -10.44
CA ALA A 86 -12.69 -10.21 -9.43
C ALA A 86 -12.40 -8.70 -9.53
N ILE A 87 -11.15 -8.31 -9.80
CA ILE A 87 -10.79 -6.90 -10.03
C ILE A 87 -11.51 -6.36 -11.27
N ALA A 88 -11.48 -7.08 -12.39
CA ALA A 88 -12.12 -6.66 -13.63
C ALA A 88 -13.63 -6.50 -13.43
N GLY A 89 -14.29 -7.50 -12.84
CA GLY A 89 -15.73 -7.46 -12.54
C GLY A 89 -16.09 -6.30 -11.62
N ALA A 90 -15.28 -6.00 -10.61
CA ALA A 90 -15.53 -4.86 -9.73
C ALA A 90 -15.47 -3.50 -10.46
N PHE A 91 -14.61 -3.35 -11.48
CA PHE A 91 -14.57 -2.16 -12.33
C PHE A 91 -15.73 -2.12 -13.34
N GLU A 92 -16.21 -3.28 -13.80
CA GLU A 92 -17.38 -3.37 -14.68
C GLU A 92 -18.67 -3.00 -13.92
N ASP A 93 -18.86 -3.57 -12.73
CA ASP A 93 -20.01 -3.29 -11.86
C ASP A 93 -20.05 -1.85 -11.37
N GLU A 94 -18.90 -1.20 -11.25
CA GLU A 94 -18.74 0.16 -10.75
C GLU A 94 -17.92 1.02 -11.73
N PRO A 95 -18.56 1.54 -12.79
CA PRO A 95 -17.88 2.32 -13.82
C PRO A 95 -17.20 3.60 -13.32
N HIS A 96 -17.67 4.16 -12.20
CA HIS A 96 -17.08 5.35 -11.56
C HIS A 96 -15.91 5.02 -10.62
N ALA A 97 -15.59 3.73 -10.42
CA ALA A 97 -14.45 3.35 -9.63
C ALA A 97 -13.13 3.66 -10.38
N MET A 98 -12.24 4.35 -9.70
CA MET A 98 -10.86 4.57 -10.14
C MET A 98 -9.86 3.69 -9.39
N CYS A 99 -10.30 3.07 -8.29
CA CYS A 99 -9.49 2.12 -7.52
C CYS A 99 -10.36 0.95 -7.04
N VAL A 100 -9.79 -0.25 -7.12
CA VAL A 100 -10.27 -1.48 -6.49
C VAL A 100 -9.18 -1.98 -5.56
N THR A 101 -9.53 -2.29 -4.33
CA THR A 101 -8.66 -2.99 -3.38
C THR A 101 -9.27 -4.34 -3.04
N GLY A 102 -8.45 -5.30 -2.66
CA GLY A 102 -8.93 -6.65 -2.37
C GLY A 102 -8.59 -7.13 -0.96
N LEU A 103 -9.05 -8.33 -0.66
CA LEU A 103 -8.78 -9.02 0.58
C LEU A 103 -7.32 -9.49 0.61
N VAL A 104 -6.64 -9.21 1.71
CA VAL A 104 -5.33 -9.77 2.02
C VAL A 104 -5.47 -10.64 3.26
N VAL A 105 -5.18 -11.92 3.12
CA VAL A 105 -5.17 -12.89 4.22
C VAL A 105 -3.74 -13.36 4.49
N PRO A 106 -3.42 -13.84 5.70
CA PRO A 106 -2.12 -14.47 5.95
C PRO A 106 -1.94 -15.71 5.09
N ASP A 107 -0.74 -15.90 4.52
CA ASP A 107 -0.35 -17.14 3.84
C ASP A 107 -0.18 -18.28 4.85
N GLU A 108 0.32 -17.94 6.03
CA GLU A 108 0.53 -18.86 7.16
C GLU A 108 0.40 -18.13 8.49
N ILE A 109 0.07 -18.84 9.56
CA ILE A 109 0.10 -18.36 10.96
C ILE A 109 0.82 -19.41 11.82
N ASP A 110 2.14 -19.53 11.61
CA ASP A 110 2.97 -20.53 12.30
C ASP A 110 3.66 -19.98 13.54
N THR A 111 3.75 -18.67 13.66
CA THR A 111 4.47 -18.03 14.76
C THR A 111 3.59 -17.10 15.59
N PRO A 112 3.93 -16.90 16.89
CA PRO A 112 3.22 -15.91 17.72
C PRO A 112 3.25 -14.49 17.15
N ALA A 113 4.30 -14.10 16.43
CA ALA A 113 4.40 -12.79 15.81
C ALA A 113 3.36 -12.59 14.70
N GLN A 114 3.14 -13.60 13.86
CA GLN A 114 2.11 -13.59 12.81
C GLN A 114 0.70 -13.53 13.42
N ALA A 115 0.42 -14.34 14.42
CA ALA A 115 -0.87 -14.31 15.14
C ALA A 115 -1.12 -12.94 15.82
N LEU A 116 -0.08 -12.34 16.43
CA LEU A 116 -0.16 -11.01 17.03
C LEU A 116 -0.42 -9.92 15.99
N PHE A 117 0.17 -10.01 14.79
CA PHE A 117 -0.08 -9.05 13.72
C PHE A 117 -1.56 -9.05 13.32
N GLU A 118 -2.17 -10.23 13.15
CA GLU A 118 -3.60 -10.34 12.85
C GLU A 118 -4.48 -9.82 13.99
N ALA A 119 -4.16 -10.17 15.25
CA ALA A 119 -4.86 -9.65 16.43
C ALA A 119 -4.72 -8.12 16.57
N TYR A 120 -3.59 -7.55 16.13
CA TYR A 120 -3.32 -6.11 16.15
C TYR A 120 -4.06 -5.33 15.07
N GLY A 121 -4.61 -6.02 14.07
CA GLY A 121 -5.47 -5.47 13.03
C GLY A 121 -5.19 -5.94 11.61
N GLY A 122 -4.12 -6.69 11.39
CA GLY A 122 -3.79 -7.33 10.12
C GLY A 122 -3.99 -6.48 8.86
N PHE A 123 -4.01 -7.14 7.73
CA PHE A 123 -4.31 -6.49 6.44
C PHE A 123 -5.75 -6.73 5.96
N GLY A 124 -6.44 -7.76 6.46
CA GLY A 124 -7.82 -8.06 6.08
C GLY A 124 -8.81 -6.97 6.49
N ARG A 125 -9.82 -6.73 5.65
CA ARG A 125 -10.87 -5.72 5.90
C ARG A 125 -12.26 -6.35 5.92
N GLY A 126 -12.33 -7.69 6.08
CA GLY A 126 -13.56 -8.46 6.11
C GLY A 126 -13.94 -9.04 4.76
N PHE A 127 -15.10 -9.70 4.72
CA PHE A 127 -15.56 -10.47 3.56
C PHE A 127 -16.75 -9.81 2.85
N GLU A 128 -17.07 -8.55 3.19
CA GLU A 128 -18.14 -7.80 2.56
C GLU A 128 -17.60 -6.82 1.53
N ARG A 129 -18.15 -6.85 0.33
CA ARG A 129 -17.89 -5.84 -0.69
C ARG A 129 -18.39 -4.48 -0.22
N ARG A 130 -17.57 -3.43 -0.44
CA ARG A 130 -17.91 -2.07 -0.04
C ARG A 130 -17.51 -1.08 -1.13
N VAL A 131 -18.39 -0.12 -1.38
CA VAL A 131 -18.13 1.00 -2.29
C VAL A 131 -18.03 2.28 -1.46
N TYR A 132 -16.93 2.98 -1.62
CA TYR A 132 -16.66 4.24 -0.92
C TYR A 132 -16.75 5.40 -1.91
N ARG A 133 -17.53 6.42 -1.54
CA ARG A 133 -17.71 7.64 -2.33
C ARG A 133 -17.80 8.85 -1.42
N VAL A 134 -17.34 9.98 -1.91
CA VAL A 134 -17.52 11.30 -1.28
C VAL A 134 -18.55 12.06 -2.09
N ALA A 135 -19.59 12.56 -1.45
CA ALA A 135 -20.60 13.34 -2.13
C ALA A 135 -20.03 14.72 -2.54
N PRO A 136 -20.55 15.35 -3.60
CA PRO A 136 -20.18 16.71 -3.97
C PRO A 136 -20.29 17.67 -2.79
N GLY A 137 -19.22 18.46 -2.53
CA GLY A 137 -19.17 19.39 -1.40
C GLY A 137 -18.78 18.79 -0.06
N GLU A 138 -18.71 17.44 0.09
CA GLU A 138 -18.19 16.81 1.31
C GLU A 138 -16.65 16.81 1.32
N SER A 139 -16.07 16.91 2.52
CA SER A 139 -14.63 16.74 2.72
C SER A 139 -14.29 15.24 2.76
N ALA A 140 -13.40 14.82 1.87
CA ALA A 140 -12.87 13.47 1.86
C ALA A 140 -12.12 13.16 3.18
N GLY A 141 -11.38 14.11 3.70
CA GLY A 141 -10.64 13.97 4.96
C GLY A 141 -11.55 13.81 6.17
N ARG A 142 -12.68 14.50 6.20
CA ARG A 142 -13.65 14.35 7.28
C ARG A 142 -14.29 12.98 7.29
N LYS A 143 -14.65 12.46 6.11
CA LYS A 143 -15.37 11.21 5.96
C LYS A 143 -14.43 10.00 5.98
N TYR A 144 -13.29 10.12 5.31
CA TYR A 144 -12.42 9.00 4.96
C TYR A 144 -10.92 9.27 5.16
N GLY A 145 -10.53 10.20 6.01
CA GLY A 145 -9.10 10.47 6.27
C GLY A 145 -8.31 9.26 6.77
N GLY A 146 -8.96 8.32 7.46
CA GLY A 146 -8.35 7.03 7.87
C GLY A 146 -8.37 6.00 6.76
N THR A 147 -7.57 6.17 5.71
CA THR A 147 -7.60 5.38 4.48
C THR A 147 -7.13 3.93 4.60
N GLY A 148 -6.42 3.56 5.66
CA GLY A 148 -6.01 2.17 5.91
C GLY A 148 -7.16 1.16 6.03
N ARG A 149 -8.40 1.64 6.14
CA ARG A 149 -9.63 0.82 6.14
C ARG A 149 -10.04 0.30 4.76
N PHE A 150 -9.47 0.82 3.69
CA PHE A 150 -9.86 0.47 2.32
C PHE A 150 -9.07 -0.68 1.73
N GLY A 151 -7.93 -1.04 2.30
CA GLY A 151 -7.04 -2.08 1.80
C GLY A 151 -5.58 -1.73 2.07
N THR A 152 -4.69 -2.32 1.29
CA THR A 152 -3.24 -2.13 1.39
C THR A 152 -2.60 -2.07 0.01
N GLY A 153 -1.36 -1.57 -0.07
CA GLY A 153 -0.56 -1.52 -1.29
C GLY A 153 -0.23 -2.89 -1.90
N ALA A 154 -0.34 -3.97 -1.12
CA ALA A 154 -0.09 -5.34 -1.58
C ALA A 154 -1.23 -5.91 -2.44
N ASN A 155 -2.41 -5.27 -2.45
CA ASN A 155 -3.57 -5.70 -3.24
C ASN A 155 -4.43 -4.50 -3.63
N MET A 156 -4.02 -3.80 -4.69
CA MET A 156 -4.72 -2.62 -5.20
C MET A 156 -4.64 -2.56 -6.72
N ALA A 157 -5.69 -2.05 -7.34
CA ALA A 157 -5.74 -1.82 -8.77
C ALA A 157 -6.33 -0.44 -9.08
N PHE A 158 -5.88 0.18 -10.15
CA PHE A 158 -6.34 1.50 -10.58
C PHE A 158 -6.65 1.50 -12.06
N ARG A 159 -7.64 2.29 -12.50
CA ARG A 159 -7.74 2.66 -13.90
C ARG A 159 -6.53 3.53 -14.27
N ARG A 160 -5.91 3.24 -15.42
CA ARG A 160 -4.73 3.98 -15.91
C ARG A 160 -4.98 5.48 -16.00
N GLU A 161 -6.18 5.87 -16.43
CA GLU A 161 -6.57 7.28 -16.56
C GLU A 161 -6.49 8.07 -15.25
N PHE A 162 -6.63 7.39 -14.10
CA PHE A 162 -6.45 8.02 -12.79
C PHE A 162 -5.06 8.64 -12.63
N PHE A 163 -4.02 7.93 -13.06
CA PHE A 163 -2.65 8.43 -12.98
C PHE A 163 -2.37 9.60 -13.93
N HIS A 164 -3.11 9.70 -15.05
CA HIS A 164 -3.01 10.85 -15.96
C HIS A 164 -3.66 12.11 -15.37
N ARG A 165 -4.76 11.95 -14.63
CA ARG A 165 -5.52 13.06 -14.03
C ARG A 165 -4.94 13.50 -12.70
N GLU A 166 -4.65 12.57 -11.82
CA GLU A 166 -4.32 12.83 -10.42
C GLU A 166 -2.82 12.66 -10.10
N GLY A 167 -2.03 12.16 -11.06
CA GLY A 167 -0.60 11.92 -10.89
C GLY A 167 -0.26 10.56 -10.27
N LYS A 168 1.03 10.29 -10.17
CA LYS A 168 1.60 9.00 -9.74
C LYS A 168 1.83 8.96 -8.23
N PHE A 169 2.44 7.87 -7.74
CA PHE A 169 2.84 7.74 -6.34
C PHE A 169 3.87 8.80 -5.94
N ASP A 170 3.82 9.26 -4.68
CA ASP A 170 4.78 10.20 -4.10
C ASP A 170 5.98 9.45 -3.50
N PRO A 171 7.18 9.47 -4.12
CA PRO A 171 8.34 8.74 -3.60
C PRO A 171 8.81 9.24 -2.22
N ALA A 172 8.27 10.34 -1.71
CA ALA A 172 8.52 10.79 -0.35
C ALA A 172 7.68 10.03 0.70
N LEU A 173 6.70 9.24 0.28
CA LEU A 173 5.89 8.36 1.15
C LEU A 173 6.26 6.89 1.00
N ASP A 174 7.49 6.61 0.64
CA ASP A 174 7.94 5.30 0.22
C ASP A 174 8.50 4.45 1.36
N VAL A 175 8.44 3.13 1.19
CA VAL A 175 9.14 2.18 2.05
C VAL A 175 10.65 2.31 1.82
N GLY A 176 11.44 2.28 2.91
CA GLY A 176 12.90 2.50 2.84
C GLY A 176 13.32 3.97 2.85
N THR A 177 12.37 4.92 2.77
CA THR A 177 12.64 6.35 3.00
C THR A 177 12.41 6.73 4.48
N PRO A 178 12.69 7.98 4.88
CA PRO A 178 12.39 8.43 6.25
C PRO A 178 10.94 8.25 6.70
N THR A 179 9.96 8.19 5.78
CA THR A 179 8.53 8.00 6.10
C THR A 179 8.13 6.53 6.25
N ASN A 180 8.90 5.60 5.70
CA ASN A 180 8.66 4.16 5.72
C ASN A 180 7.26 3.73 5.26
N GLY A 181 6.65 4.45 4.33
CA GLY A 181 5.35 4.11 3.75
C GLY A 181 4.35 5.25 3.78
N GLY A 182 3.11 4.93 3.42
CA GLY A 182 1.97 5.86 3.33
C GLY A 182 1.58 6.24 1.91
N GLY A 183 2.31 5.77 0.89
CA GLY A 183 2.01 6.05 -0.51
C GLY A 183 0.66 5.46 -0.97
N ASP A 184 0.33 4.24 -0.54
CA ASP A 184 -0.96 3.61 -0.78
C ASP A 184 -2.11 4.37 -0.11
N LEU A 185 -1.93 4.78 1.16
CA LEU A 185 -2.92 5.56 1.90
C LEU A 185 -3.23 6.88 1.20
N GLU A 186 -2.20 7.54 0.68
CA GLU A 186 -2.31 8.80 -0.05
C GLU A 186 -3.04 8.60 -1.38
N MET A 187 -2.74 7.53 -2.10
CA MET A 187 -3.41 7.21 -3.36
C MET A 187 -4.90 6.93 -3.14
N PHE A 188 -5.27 6.15 -2.12
CA PHE A 188 -6.67 5.90 -1.77
C PHE A 188 -7.41 7.20 -1.39
N PHE A 189 -6.74 8.06 -0.62
CA PHE A 189 -7.30 9.38 -0.30
C PHE A 189 -7.52 10.22 -1.54
N ARG A 190 -6.56 10.24 -2.46
CA ARG A 190 -6.61 11.00 -3.71
C ARG A 190 -7.75 10.55 -4.61
N VAL A 191 -8.01 9.22 -4.70
CA VAL A 191 -9.18 8.68 -5.41
C VAL A 191 -10.48 9.28 -4.87
N LEU A 192 -10.69 9.21 -3.56
CA LEU A 192 -11.92 9.71 -2.95
C LEU A 192 -12.04 11.23 -3.01
N ARG A 193 -10.92 11.94 -2.87
CA ARG A 193 -10.88 13.40 -3.01
C ARG A 193 -11.21 13.88 -4.43
N SER A 194 -10.85 13.11 -5.45
CA SER A 194 -11.19 13.43 -6.85
C SER A 194 -12.69 13.26 -7.18
N GLY A 195 -13.49 12.74 -6.23
CA GLY A 195 -14.91 12.43 -6.43
C GLY A 195 -15.15 11.05 -7.05
N ALA A 196 -14.10 10.30 -7.34
CA ALA A 196 -14.20 8.93 -7.84
C ALA A 196 -14.58 7.94 -6.73
N ALA A 197 -15.08 6.75 -7.14
CA ALA A 197 -15.33 5.66 -6.21
C ALA A 197 -14.08 4.81 -5.98
N LEU A 198 -13.96 4.25 -4.77
CA LEU A 198 -13.05 3.19 -4.40
C LEU A 198 -13.87 1.97 -3.99
N VAL A 199 -13.60 0.82 -4.57
CA VAL A 199 -14.27 -0.45 -4.25
C VAL A 199 -13.33 -1.34 -3.45
N TYR A 200 -13.79 -1.88 -2.35
CA TYR A 200 -13.19 -3.02 -1.69
C TYR A 200 -13.92 -4.28 -2.13
N GLU A 201 -13.21 -5.17 -2.84
CA GLU A 201 -13.74 -6.41 -3.41
C GLU A 201 -13.04 -7.61 -2.76
N PRO A 202 -13.66 -8.30 -1.79
CA PRO A 202 -13.02 -9.40 -1.08
C PRO A 202 -12.77 -10.65 -1.95
N ALA A 203 -13.48 -10.82 -3.08
CA ALA A 203 -13.18 -11.88 -4.04
C ALA A 203 -11.84 -11.67 -4.77
N ALA A 204 -11.35 -10.43 -4.85
CA ALA A 204 -9.98 -10.14 -5.26
C ALA A 204 -9.02 -10.46 -4.10
N MET A 205 -8.79 -11.76 -3.86
CA MET A 205 -8.04 -12.24 -2.71
C MET A 205 -6.58 -12.51 -3.03
N VAL A 206 -5.70 -12.16 -2.08
CA VAL A 206 -4.29 -12.56 -2.08
C VAL A 206 -3.88 -13.06 -0.70
N ARG A 207 -2.90 -13.97 -0.66
CA ARG A 207 -2.25 -14.43 0.56
C ARG A 207 -0.90 -13.72 0.69
N HIS A 208 -0.63 -13.17 1.87
CA HIS A 208 0.59 -12.41 2.16
C HIS A 208 1.36 -13.06 3.30
N ARG A 209 2.67 -13.20 3.13
CA ARG A 209 3.55 -13.76 4.15
C ARG A 209 3.93 -12.71 5.20
N HIS A 210 3.37 -12.86 6.40
CA HIS A 210 3.66 -11.95 7.52
C HIS A 210 5.04 -12.19 8.13
N ARG A 211 5.57 -11.19 8.82
CA ARG A 211 6.84 -11.27 9.55
C ARG A 211 6.78 -12.36 10.61
N ARG A 212 7.77 -13.27 10.62
CA ARG A 212 7.80 -14.43 11.52
C ARG A 212 8.40 -14.12 12.90
N ASP A 213 9.23 -13.10 13.01
CA ASP A 213 9.87 -12.72 14.27
C ASP A 213 9.25 -11.45 14.88
N TYR A 214 9.34 -11.38 16.22
CA TYR A 214 8.73 -10.30 16.99
C TYR A 214 9.41 -8.93 16.78
N ALA A 215 10.73 -8.90 16.56
CA ALA A 215 11.46 -7.66 16.35
C ALA A 215 11.08 -7.02 15.01
N ALA A 216 10.91 -7.83 13.95
CA ALA A 216 10.42 -7.38 12.65
C ALA A 216 8.97 -6.91 12.73
N LEU A 217 8.10 -7.63 13.47
CA LEU A 217 6.72 -7.18 13.74
C LEU A 217 6.71 -5.81 14.44
N ARG A 218 7.49 -5.65 15.50
CA ARG A 218 7.57 -4.39 16.24
C ARG A 218 8.05 -3.24 15.37
N THR A 219 9.02 -3.48 14.50
CA THR A 219 9.51 -2.52 13.51
C THR A 219 8.41 -2.16 12.51
N GLN A 220 7.68 -3.15 11.99
CA GLN A 220 6.55 -2.93 11.08
C GLN A 220 5.46 -2.07 11.73
N ILE A 221 5.09 -2.34 12.97
CA ILE A 221 4.08 -1.57 13.70
C ILE A 221 4.55 -0.11 13.92
N ALA A 222 5.83 0.10 14.25
CA ALA A 222 6.40 1.44 14.34
C ALA A 222 6.35 2.18 12.99
N ASN A 223 6.71 1.50 11.91
CA ASN A 223 6.68 2.05 10.55
C ASN A 223 5.25 2.39 10.09
N ASN A 224 4.25 1.60 10.47
CA ASN A 224 2.84 1.92 10.20
C ASN A 224 2.45 3.27 10.84
N GLY A 225 2.89 3.52 12.09
CA GLY A 225 2.70 4.83 12.73
C GLY A 225 3.41 5.97 11.98
N ILE A 226 4.67 5.76 11.57
CA ILE A 226 5.43 6.75 10.81
C ILE A 226 4.73 7.06 9.47
N GLY A 227 4.42 6.03 8.69
CA GLY A 227 3.79 6.18 7.37
C GLY A 227 2.44 6.87 7.45
N PHE A 228 1.57 6.47 8.39
CA PHE A 228 0.26 7.08 8.57
C PHE A 228 0.35 8.58 8.90
N PHE A 229 1.20 8.97 9.86
CA PHE A 229 1.34 10.39 10.20
C PHE A 229 2.05 11.21 9.13
N SER A 230 3.00 10.62 8.40
CA SER A 230 3.61 11.26 7.23
C SER A 230 2.59 11.50 6.10
N TYR A 231 1.69 10.55 5.88
CA TYR A 231 0.55 10.72 4.98
C TYR A 231 -0.36 11.87 5.41
N LEU A 232 -0.72 11.96 6.71
CA LEU A 232 -1.54 13.08 7.22
C LEU A 232 -0.86 14.44 6.99
N VAL A 233 0.45 14.53 7.28
CA VAL A 233 1.23 15.75 7.07
C VAL A 233 1.25 16.13 5.60
N ARG A 234 1.57 15.19 4.72
CA ARG A 234 1.59 15.40 3.26
C ARG A 234 0.24 15.91 2.76
N THR A 235 -0.82 15.24 3.16
CA THR A 235 -2.19 15.58 2.73
C THR A 235 -2.61 16.96 3.23
N ALA A 236 -2.31 17.30 4.48
CA ALA A 236 -2.59 18.61 5.06
C ALA A 236 -1.78 19.76 4.39
N GLN A 237 -0.57 19.46 3.91
CA GLN A 237 0.26 20.43 3.20
C GLN A 237 -0.19 20.63 1.75
N THR A 238 -0.58 19.56 1.07
CA THR A 238 -0.93 19.58 -0.36
C THR A 238 -2.35 20.04 -0.61
N TYR A 239 -3.29 19.73 0.31
CA TYR A 239 -4.71 20.05 0.15
C TYR A 239 -5.20 20.95 1.30
N PRO A 240 -5.11 22.30 1.16
CA PRO A 240 -5.49 23.24 2.23
C PRO A 240 -6.92 23.06 2.75
N ALA A 241 -7.86 22.71 1.86
CA ALA A 241 -9.26 22.46 2.23
C ALA A 241 -9.43 21.24 3.18
N GLU A 242 -8.52 20.27 3.12
CA GLU A 242 -8.55 19.06 3.95
C GLU A 242 -7.71 19.17 5.24
N ARG A 243 -6.93 20.24 5.39
CA ARG A 243 -5.98 20.43 6.50
C ARG A 243 -6.61 20.25 7.87
N ALA A 244 -7.74 20.93 8.11
CA ALA A 244 -8.43 20.85 9.41
C ALA A 244 -8.91 19.42 9.73
N ALA A 245 -9.37 18.68 8.71
CA ALA A 245 -9.79 17.30 8.84
C ALA A 245 -8.61 16.37 9.18
N MET A 246 -7.46 16.54 8.51
CA MET A 246 -6.24 15.76 8.77
C MET A 246 -5.67 16.02 10.16
N VAL A 247 -5.62 17.28 10.58
CA VAL A 247 -5.17 17.65 11.93
C VAL A 247 -6.09 17.03 12.99
N ARG A 248 -7.41 17.17 12.83
CA ARG A 248 -8.38 16.59 13.77
C ARG A 248 -8.26 15.06 13.84
N LEU A 249 -8.08 14.39 12.72
CA LEU A 249 -7.87 12.94 12.66
C LEU A 249 -6.57 12.55 13.38
N GLY A 250 -5.48 13.29 13.16
CA GLY A 250 -4.20 13.04 13.83
C GLY A 250 -4.31 13.20 15.35
N VAL A 251 -4.97 14.27 15.82
CA VAL A 251 -5.22 14.47 17.25
C VAL A 251 -6.09 13.35 17.83
N TRP A 252 -7.19 13.01 17.15
CA TRP A 252 -8.04 11.88 17.56
C TRP A 252 -7.26 10.57 17.64
N TRP A 253 -6.38 10.29 16.66
CA TRP A 253 -5.58 9.08 16.63
C TRP A 253 -4.57 9.05 17.78
N LEU A 254 -3.84 10.15 18.02
CA LEU A 254 -2.86 10.23 19.11
C LEU A 254 -3.51 10.05 20.48
N TRP A 255 -4.67 10.67 20.72
CA TRP A 255 -5.31 10.61 22.02
C TRP A 255 -6.22 9.39 22.16
N TRP A 256 -7.26 9.28 21.37
CA TRP A 256 -8.29 8.27 21.56
C TRP A 256 -7.84 6.87 21.16
N TRP A 257 -7.24 6.73 19.97
CA TRP A 257 -6.83 5.44 19.44
C TRP A 257 -5.73 4.79 20.28
N HIS A 258 -4.64 5.54 20.59
CA HIS A 258 -3.53 5.02 21.37
C HIS A 258 -3.89 4.82 22.85
N LEU A 259 -4.66 5.73 23.48
CA LEU A 259 -5.14 5.54 24.86
C LEU A 259 -6.00 4.27 24.97
N ARG A 260 -6.92 4.05 24.03
CA ARG A 260 -7.75 2.85 24.01
C ARG A 260 -6.91 1.57 23.83
N ARG A 261 -5.89 1.58 22.97
CA ARG A 261 -4.95 0.46 22.79
C ARG A 261 -4.10 0.24 24.03
N LEU A 262 -3.62 1.30 24.65
CA LEU A 262 -2.86 1.22 25.89
C LEU A 262 -3.72 0.62 27.02
N ALA A 263 -4.95 1.05 27.18
CA ALA A 263 -5.89 0.45 28.12
C ALA A 263 -6.13 -1.04 27.84
N ARG A 264 -6.33 -1.41 26.55
CA ARG A 264 -6.44 -2.82 26.15
C ARG A 264 -5.17 -3.62 26.45
N SER A 265 -3.98 -3.03 26.33
CA SER A 265 -2.71 -3.69 26.65
C SER A 265 -2.54 -3.98 28.16
N ILE A 266 -3.24 -3.26 29.00
CA ILE A 266 -3.30 -3.54 30.45
C ILE A 266 -4.22 -4.73 30.73
N VAL A 267 -5.40 -4.74 30.09
CA VAL A 267 -6.43 -5.77 30.30
C VAL A 267 -6.10 -7.08 29.59
N ARG A 268 -5.49 -7.01 28.40
CA ARG A 268 -5.16 -8.17 27.54
C ARG A 268 -3.71 -8.12 27.04
N PRO A 269 -2.72 -8.21 27.94
CA PRO A 269 -1.30 -7.98 27.58
C PRO A 269 -0.73 -8.99 26.57
N ARG A 270 -1.28 -10.20 26.50
CA ARG A 270 -0.84 -11.22 25.51
C ARG A 270 -1.31 -10.92 24.10
N ALA A 271 -2.53 -10.37 23.93
CA ALA A 271 -3.10 -10.02 22.64
C ALA A 271 -2.69 -8.61 22.16
N PHE A 272 -2.32 -7.73 23.09
CA PHE A 272 -1.89 -6.36 22.82
C PHE A 272 -0.67 -6.02 23.69
N PRO A 273 0.53 -6.46 23.33
CA PRO A 273 1.75 -6.13 24.05
C PRO A 273 1.97 -4.60 24.10
N ARG A 274 2.32 -4.08 25.29
CA ARG A 274 2.51 -2.64 25.52
C ARG A 274 3.60 -2.04 24.65
N ASP A 275 4.66 -2.77 24.42
CA ASP A 275 5.81 -2.32 23.61
C ASP A 275 5.43 -2.11 22.14
N LEU A 276 4.49 -2.89 21.58
CA LEU A 276 3.95 -2.66 20.23
C LEU A 276 3.13 -1.37 20.19
N VAL A 277 2.27 -1.11 21.19
CA VAL A 277 1.49 0.13 21.27
C VAL A 277 2.42 1.34 21.40
N LEU A 278 3.45 1.25 22.24
CA LEU A 278 4.44 2.30 22.41
C LEU A 278 5.30 2.48 21.15
N ALA A 279 5.61 1.42 20.42
CA ALA A 279 6.32 1.49 19.14
C ALA A 279 5.49 2.25 18.09
N GLU A 280 4.20 1.93 17.94
CA GLU A 280 3.27 2.65 17.05
C GLU A 280 3.16 4.14 17.46
N LEU A 281 2.99 4.44 18.74
CA LEU A 281 2.90 5.81 19.24
C LEU A 281 4.17 6.62 18.96
N ARG A 282 5.34 6.05 19.23
CA ARG A 282 6.63 6.69 18.90
C ARG A 282 6.77 6.91 17.40
N GLY A 283 6.36 5.92 16.59
CA GLY A 283 6.29 6.03 15.14
C GLY A 283 5.40 7.19 14.70
N SER A 284 4.22 7.33 15.29
CA SER A 284 3.27 8.41 15.00
C SER A 284 3.87 9.80 15.22
N PHE A 285 4.53 10.04 16.38
CA PHE A 285 5.24 11.30 16.63
C PHE A 285 6.40 11.53 15.68
N THR A 286 7.13 10.47 15.33
CA THR A 286 8.23 10.53 14.37
C THR A 286 7.73 10.92 12.98
N GLY A 287 6.60 10.34 12.53
CA GLY A 287 5.98 10.61 11.24
C GLY A 287 5.62 12.07 11.02
N LEU A 288 5.19 12.78 12.07
CA LEU A 288 4.89 14.23 11.99
C LEU A 288 6.04 15.08 11.45
N ARG A 289 7.29 14.65 11.62
CA ARG A 289 8.49 15.41 11.26
C ARG A 289 9.22 14.86 10.04
N ARG A 290 8.90 13.64 9.59
CA ARG A 290 9.71 12.93 8.60
C ARG A 290 9.39 13.25 7.15
N TYR A 291 8.16 13.69 6.82
CA TYR A 291 7.77 13.92 5.45
C TYR A 291 8.66 14.97 4.74
N SER A 292 8.97 16.09 5.37
CA SER A 292 9.85 17.10 4.77
C SER A 292 11.27 16.61 4.50
N ALA A 293 11.83 15.78 5.40
CA ALA A 293 13.13 15.15 5.18
C ALA A 293 13.06 14.13 4.04
N SER A 294 11.99 13.34 3.98
CA SER A 294 11.77 12.37 2.91
C SER A 294 11.61 13.03 1.53
N ARG A 295 10.92 14.17 1.46
CA ARG A 295 10.84 14.98 0.21
C ARG A 295 12.21 15.40 -0.29
N ARG A 296 13.08 15.86 0.61
CA ARG A 296 14.46 16.22 0.22
C ARG A 296 15.22 15.00 -0.28
N SER A 297 15.13 13.87 0.45
CA SER A 297 15.76 12.63 0.04
C SER A 297 15.28 12.14 -1.33
N ALA A 298 13.96 12.15 -1.58
CA ALA A 298 13.40 11.77 -2.89
C ALA A 298 13.87 12.71 -4.02
N ALA A 299 13.95 14.02 -3.76
CA ALA A 299 14.48 14.97 -4.72
C ALA A 299 15.98 14.76 -5.00
N ASP A 300 16.77 14.42 -3.96
CA ASP A 300 18.20 14.09 -4.12
C ASP A 300 18.40 12.83 -4.95
N VAL A 301 17.59 11.78 -4.71
CA VAL A 301 17.57 10.57 -5.53
C VAL A 301 17.23 10.92 -6.99
N ALA A 302 16.15 11.67 -7.24
CA ALA A 302 15.78 12.07 -8.59
C ALA A 302 16.95 12.75 -9.33
N ARG A 303 17.58 13.78 -8.71
CA ARG A 303 18.70 14.51 -9.30
C ARG A 303 19.92 13.63 -9.62
N ARG A 304 20.25 12.68 -8.75
CA ARG A 304 21.39 11.76 -8.98
C ARG A 304 21.21 10.91 -10.23
N PHE A 305 20.00 10.47 -10.48
CA PHE A 305 19.69 9.61 -11.63
C PHE A 305 19.32 10.39 -12.91
N GLU A 306 18.93 11.66 -12.81
CA GLU A 306 18.78 12.56 -13.97
C GLU A 306 20.14 13.01 -14.52
N ALA A 307 21.15 13.13 -13.66
CA ALA A 307 22.51 13.53 -14.03
C ALA A 307 23.36 12.39 -14.61
N GLN A 308 22.88 11.13 -14.57
CA GLN A 308 23.57 9.99 -15.20
C GLN A 308 22.94 9.76 -16.59
N PRO A 309 23.64 10.09 -17.71
CA PRO A 309 23.17 9.71 -19.03
C PRO A 309 23.11 8.18 -19.14
N SER A 310 21.99 7.68 -19.62
CA SER A 310 21.71 6.28 -19.93
C SER A 310 22.65 5.71 -20.98
#